data_f6fad540d1b4ea7b04739bcb6aff207f
#
_entry.id   f6fad540d1b4ea7b04739bcb6aff207f
#
_cell.length_a   1.000
_cell.length_b   1.000
_cell.length_c   1.000
_cell.angle_alpha   90.00
_cell.angle_beta   90.00
_cell.angle_gamma   90.00
#
_symmetry.space_group_name_H-M   'P 1'
#
loop_
_entity.id
_entity.type
_entity.pdbx_description
1 polymer ?
#
loop_
_entity_poly.entity_id
_entity_poly.type
_entity_poly.pdbx_seq_one_letter_code
_entity_poly.pdbx_strand_id
1 'polypeptide(L)'
;MADFDTRFKSNTVEWPTPQELYMPLHDEFGFDFDVAATAENAKCANYLTKEQDGLLHPWGKCNWMNPPYWKDVPKWLKRALDESKHGATTVCLIPARTNTGWFHDLCLSAAEVRFVRGRPKFGDADHGLPLPLAVVIYRPRYGTAAMTPNAKVTGSPALSASPCGLPGYESGDKHE
;
A
#
# COMPACT_ATOMS: atom_id res chain seq x y z
N MET A 1 -9.74 -32.19 -12.54
CA MET A 1 -9.26 -30.98 -11.85
C MET A 1 -10.07 -29.83 -12.42
N ALA A 2 -11.00 -29.26 -11.64
CA ALA A 2 -11.79 -28.13 -12.08
C ALA A 2 -10.85 -26.90 -12.16
N ASP A 3 -10.84 -26.30 -13.34
CA ASP A 3 -10.02 -25.13 -13.65
C ASP A 3 -10.42 -23.95 -12.74
N PHE A 4 -9.58 -23.68 -11.74
CA PHE A 4 -9.78 -22.62 -10.74
C PHE A 4 -9.75 -21.23 -11.40
N ASP A 5 -9.17 -21.13 -12.57
CA ASP A 5 -8.97 -19.89 -13.33
C ASP A 5 -10.26 -19.38 -14.01
N THR A 6 -11.24 -20.25 -14.24
CA THR A 6 -12.47 -19.91 -14.98
C THR A 6 -13.50 -19.19 -14.10
N ARG A 7 -13.42 -19.29 -12.78
CA ARG A 7 -14.37 -18.65 -11.84
C ARG A 7 -14.09 -17.17 -11.57
N PHE A 8 -12.94 -16.67 -11.99
CA PHE A 8 -12.47 -15.31 -11.69
C PHE A 8 -12.24 -14.45 -12.94
N LYS A 9 -12.74 -14.87 -14.09
CA LYS A 9 -12.83 -14.02 -15.28
C LYS A 9 -13.96 -13.00 -15.09
N SER A 10 -13.69 -11.95 -14.29
CA SER A 10 -14.44 -10.72 -14.50
C SER A 10 -13.89 -10.04 -15.75
N ASN A 11 -14.76 -9.58 -16.62
CA ASN A 11 -14.40 -8.87 -17.85
C ASN A 11 -13.77 -7.49 -17.61
N THR A 12 -13.61 -7.09 -16.34
CA THR A 12 -12.97 -5.84 -15.92
C THR A 12 -11.75 -6.15 -15.09
N VAL A 13 -10.59 -5.82 -15.61
CA VAL A 13 -9.29 -5.93 -14.92
C VAL A 13 -9.11 -4.81 -13.90
N GLU A 14 -9.95 -3.80 -13.93
CA GLU A 14 -9.89 -2.58 -13.15
C GLU A 14 -10.95 -2.58 -12.06
N TRP A 15 -10.49 -2.54 -10.82
CA TRP A 15 -11.32 -2.59 -9.63
C TRP A 15 -11.22 -1.26 -8.88
N PRO A 16 -12.13 -0.28 -9.12
CA PRO A 16 -12.10 0.98 -8.38
C PRO A 16 -12.30 0.70 -6.89
N THR A 17 -11.30 1.09 -6.10
CA THR A 17 -11.32 0.88 -4.65
C THR A 17 -12.49 1.62 -4.02
N PRO A 18 -13.31 0.95 -3.17
CA PRO A 18 -14.41 1.61 -2.47
C PRO A 18 -13.89 2.70 -1.52
N GLN A 19 -14.66 3.77 -1.38
CA GLN A 19 -14.26 4.92 -0.58
C GLN A 19 -14.10 4.58 0.89
N GLU A 20 -14.92 3.67 1.42
CA GLU A 20 -14.85 3.22 2.82
C GLU A 20 -13.52 2.55 3.17
N LEU A 21 -12.84 1.97 2.16
CA LEU A 21 -11.52 1.39 2.35
C LEU A 21 -10.41 2.41 2.09
N TYR A 22 -10.60 3.30 1.11
CA TYR A 22 -9.58 4.28 0.71
C TYR A 22 -9.46 5.44 1.70
N MET A 23 -10.59 6.05 2.10
CA MET A 23 -10.58 7.29 2.88
C MET A 23 -9.84 7.18 4.23
N PRO A 24 -10.06 6.13 5.06
CA PRO A 24 -9.30 6.00 6.30
C PRO A 24 -7.79 5.89 6.09
N LEU A 25 -7.37 5.27 4.98
CA LEU A 25 -5.95 5.21 4.62
C LEU A 25 -5.44 6.54 4.08
N HIS A 26 -6.25 7.26 3.32
CA HIS A 26 -5.89 8.60 2.85
C HIS A 26 -5.75 9.58 4.02
N ASP A 27 -6.65 9.53 5.00
CA ASP A 27 -6.58 10.37 6.20
C ASP A 27 -5.33 10.06 7.03
N GLU A 28 -4.89 8.79 7.06
CA GLU A 28 -3.68 8.38 7.77
C GLU A 28 -2.39 8.79 7.03
N PHE A 29 -2.36 8.65 5.70
CA PHE A 29 -1.12 8.74 4.92
C PHE A 29 -1.00 10.01 4.07
N GLY A 30 -2.10 10.64 3.68
CA GLY A 30 -2.11 11.84 2.83
C GLY A 30 -1.55 11.57 1.42
N PHE A 31 -2.17 10.63 0.67
CA PHE A 31 -1.68 10.26 -0.66
C PHE A 31 -1.65 11.44 -1.61
N ASP A 32 -0.53 11.61 -2.31
CA ASP A 32 -0.31 12.63 -3.34
C ASP A 32 -0.25 12.05 -4.75
N PHE A 33 -0.17 10.71 -4.87
CA PHE A 33 0.01 10.03 -6.15
C PHE A 33 -0.69 8.66 -6.18
N ASP A 34 -1.38 8.35 -7.31
CA ASP A 34 -1.95 7.03 -7.59
C ASP A 34 -1.16 6.39 -8.73
N VAL A 35 -0.45 5.31 -8.43
CA VAL A 35 0.54 4.73 -9.35
C VAL A 35 -0.05 3.74 -10.36
N ALA A 36 -1.34 3.38 -10.22
CA ALA A 36 -2.00 2.40 -11.08
C ALA A 36 -3.49 2.72 -11.21
N ALA A 37 -3.85 3.69 -12.03
CA ALA A 37 -5.22 4.18 -12.19
C ALA A 37 -5.62 4.38 -13.65
N THR A 38 -6.89 4.67 -13.85
CA THR A 38 -7.41 5.30 -15.07
C THR A 38 -7.90 6.70 -14.72
N ALA A 39 -8.25 7.50 -15.74
CA ALA A 39 -8.82 8.83 -15.50
C ALA A 39 -10.12 8.78 -14.68
N GLU A 40 -10.89 7.67 -14.81
CA GLU A 40 -12.19 7.52 -14.16
C GLU A 40 -12.09 7.01 -12.71
N ASN A 41 -11.02 6.26 -12.37
CA ASN A 41 -10.89 5.62 -11.06
C ASN A 41 -9.78 6.17 -10.19
N ALA A 42 -8.99 7.13 -10.69
CA ALA A 42 -7.86 7.74 -9.98
C ALA A 42 -8.29 8.31 -8.62
N LYS A 43 -7.51 8.00 -7.61
CA LYS A 43 -7.73 8.43 -6.22
C LYS A 43 -6.97 9.70 -5.86
N CYS A 44 -5.99 10.09 -6.67
CA CYS A 44 -5.17 11.29 -6.50
C CYS A 44 -5.21 12.16 -7.77
N ALA A 45 -4.91 13.45 -7.63
CA ALA A 45 -4.79 14.35 -8.77
C ALA A 45 -3.62 13.97 -9.71
N ASN A 46 -2.56 13.43 -9.13
CA ASN A 46 -1.44 12.88 -9.89
C ASN A 46 -1.61 11.36 -9.95
N TYR A 47 -1.60 10.81 -11.14
CA TYR A 47 -1.74 9.36 -11.33
C TYR A 47 -1.03 8.88 -12.59
N LEU A 48 -0.78 7.58 -12.68
CA LEU A 48 -0.23 6.90 -13.86
C LEU A 48 -1.25 5.92 -14.43
N THR A 49 -1.42 5.98 -15.74
CA THR A 49 -2.30 5.07 -16.48
C THR A 49 -1.54 3.84 -16.94
N LYS A 50 -2.28 2.86 -17.45
CA LYS A 50 -1.70 1.64 -18.04
C LYS A 50 -0.79 1.95 -19.24
N GLU A 51 -1.15 2.94 -20.05
CA GLU A 51 -0.38 3.36 -21.22
C GLU A 51 0.95 4.01 -20.83
N GLN A 52 0.96 4.70 -19.69
CA GLN A 52 2.18 5.28 -19.14
C GLN A 52 3.08 4.25 -18.46
N ASP A 53 2.54 3.10 -18.06
CA ASP A 53 3.24 2.06 -17.30
C ASP A 53 3.87 2.54 -15.98
N GLY A 54 3.09 2.48 -14.91
CA GLY A 54 3.55 2.90 -13.57
C GLY A 54 4.83 2.22 -13.07
N LEU A 55 5.23 1.10 -13.64
CA LEU A 55 6.50 0.46 -13.29
C LEU A 55 7.72 1.17 -13.89
N LEU A 56 7.54 2.00 -14.93
CA LEU A 56 8.61 2.67 -15.66
C LEU A 56 8.78 4.15 -15.26
N HIS A 57 7.75 4.76 -14.64
CA HIS A 57 7.76 6.18 -14.30
C HIS A 57 8.11 6.43 -12.82
N PRO A 58 8.64 7.61 -12.48
CA PRO A 58 8.83 8.02 -11.09
C PRO A 58 7.49 8.13 -10.35
N TRP A 59 7.49 7.78 -9.07
CA TRP A 59 6.33 7.92 -8.19
C TRP A 59 6.42 9.17 -7.31
N GLY A 60 5.35 9.48 -6.58
CA GLY A 60 5.28 10.57 -5.62
C GLY A 60 5.96 10.24 -4.29
N LYS A 61 5.78 11.12 -3.32
CA LYS A 61 6.31 10.91 -1.96
C LYS A 61 5.42 10.00 -1.13
N CYS A 62 4.11 10.08 -1.32
CA CYS A 62 3.13 9.26 -0.63
C CYS A 62 2.15 8.64 -1.61
N ASN A 63 2.36 7.37 -1.91
CA ASN A 63 1.72 6.70 -3.03
C ASN A 63 0.58 5.79 -2.57
N TRP A 64 -0.54 5.88 -3.27
CA TRP A 64 -1.57 4.85 -3.31
C TRP A 64 -1.30 3.87 -4.44
N MET A 65 -1.46 2.57 -4.19
CA MET A 65 -1.28 1.52 -5.19
C MET A 65 -2.34 0.44 -5.08
N ASN A 66 -3.21 0.34 -6.07
CA ASN A 66 -4.12 -0.78 -6.29
C ASN A 66 -3.83 -1.39 -7.66
N PRO A 67 -2.77 -2.22 -7.79
CA PRO A 67 -2.32 -2.71 -9.09
C PRO A 67 -3.22 -3.81 -9.63
N PRO A 68 -3.12 -4.17 -10.92
CA PRO A 68 -3.77 -5.37 -11.45
C PRO A 68 -3.38 -6.63 -10.66
N TYR A 69 -4.39 -7.41 -10.18
CA TYR A 69 -4.20 -8.46 -9.15
C TYR A 69 -3.61 -9.79 -9.65
N TRP A 70 -2.97 -9.85 -10.80
CA TRP A 70 -2.48 -11.13 -11.34
C TRP A 70 -0.95 -11.27 -11.26
N LYS A 71 -0.33 -11.66 -12.36
CA LYS A 71 1.09 -12.05 -12.44
C LYS A 71 2.07 -10.95 -11.99
N ASP A 72 1.68 -9.69 -12.12
CA ASP A 72 2.58 -8.56 -11.96
C ASP A 72 2.59 -7.97 -10.54
N VAL A 73 1.72 -8.41 -9.63
CA VAL A 73 1.73 -7.95 -8.23
C VAL A 73 3.13 -7.98 -7.60
N PRO A 74 3.95 -9.03 -7.75
CA PRO A 74 5.30 -9.02 -7.19
C PRO A 74 6.22 -7.93 -7.76
N LYS A 75 6.06 -7.57 -9.03
CA LYS A 75 6.84 -6.48 -9.65
C LYS A 75 6.48 -5.12 -9.04
N TRP A 76 5.18 -4.88 -8.85
CA TRP A 76 4.67 -3.67 -8.21
C TRP A 76 5.15 -3.55 -6.77
N LEU A 77 5.11 -4.64 -5.99
CA LEU A 77 5.60 -4.67 -4.61
C LEU A 77 7.11 -4.44 -4.53
N LYS A 78 7.87 -5.04 -5.46
CA LYS A 78 9.31 -4.79 -5.54
C LYS A 78 9.60 -3.32 -5.85
N ARG A 79 8.85 -2.71 -6.77
CA ARG A 79 8.97 -1.28 -7.07
C ARG A 79 8.64 -0.43 -5.84
N ALA A 80 7.54 -0.72 -5.11
CA ALA A 80 7.18 -0.03 -3.89
C ALA A 80 8.26 -0.13 -2.80
N LEU A 81 8.86 -1.32 -2.64
CA LEU A 81 9.99 -1.52 -1.75
C LEU A 81 11.22 -0.70 -2.18
N ASP A 82 11.50 -0.61 -3.48
CA ASP A 82 12.62 0.19 -3.98
C ASP A 82 12.37 1.68 -3.80
N GLU A 83 11.16 2.18 -4.03
CA GLU A 83 10.78 3.58 -3.75
C GLU A 83 10.92 3.93 -2.26
N SER A 84 10.63 3.00 -1.36
CA SER A 84 10.82 3.24 0.09
C SER A 84 12.28 3.46 0.48
N LYS A 85 13.22 2.89 -0.25
CA LYS A 85 14.67 3.14 -0.05
C LYS A 85 15.07 4.56 -0.49
N HIS A 86 14.27 5.17 -1.36
CA HIS A 86 14.46 6.55 -1.84
C HIS A 86 13.60 7.58 -1.07
N GLY A 87 12.98 7.17 0.03
CA GLY A 87 12.27 8.08 0.92
C GLY A 87 10.76 8.20 0.66
N ALA A 88 10.18 7.39 -0.23
CA ALA A 88 8.74 7.39 -0.46
C ALA A 88 8.00 6.44 0.48
N THR A 89 6.76 6.78 0.84
CA THR A 89 5.81 5.86 1.45
C THR A 89 4.88 5.31 0.36
N THR A 90 4.66 4.00 0.33
CA THR A 90 3.67 3.40 -0.58
C THR A 90 2.73 2.49 0.18
N VAL A 91 1.43 2.71 0.02
CA VAL A 91 0.36 1.88 0.58
C VAL A 91 -0.28 1.09 -0.55
N CYS A 92 -0.17 -0.23 -0.46
CA CYS A 92 -0.57 -1.16 -1.50
C CYS A 92 -1.80 -1.95 -1.06
N LEU A 93 -2.86 -1.97 -1.85
CA LEU A 93 -3.99 -2.87 -1.68
C LEU A 93 -3.82 -4.08 -2.61
N ILE A 94 -3.68 -5.27 -2.06
CA ILE A 94 -3.36 -6.48 -2.82
C ILE A 94 -4.11 -7.70 -2.29
N PRO A 95 -4.26 -8.78 -3.09
CA PRO A 95 -4.70 -10.07 -2.60
C PRO A 95 -3.73 -10.64 -1.55
N ALA A 96 -4.27 -11.09 -0.40
CA ALA A 96 -3.49 -11.70 0.67
C ALA A 96 -3.14 -13.17 0.33
N ARG A 97 -2.22 -13.35 -0.61
CA ARG A 97 -1.77 -14.69 -1.02
C ARG A 97 -0.67 -15.19 -0.09
N THR A 98 -1.04 -15.46 1.14
CA THR A 98 -0.14 -15.82 2.25
C THR A 98 0.67 -17.11 2.05
N ASN A 99 0.31 -17.92 1.06
CA ASN A 99 1.00 -19.16 0.71
C ASN A 99 2.05 -18.99 -0.40
N THR A 100 2.30 -17.76 -0.88
CA THR A 100 3.26 -17.52 -1.96
C THR A 100 4.58 -16.97 -1.44
N GLY A 101 5.71 -17.36 -2.07
CA GLY A 101 7.03 -16.87 -1.69
C GLY A 101 7.12 -15.34 -1.73
N TRP A 102 6.58 -14.70 -2.78
CA TRP A 102 6.62 -13.23 -2.88
C TRP A 102 5.89 -12.53 -1.72
N PHE A 103 4.81 -13.11 -1.15
CA PHE A 103 4.12 -12.52 -0.01
C PHE A 103 5.00 -12.56 1.23
N HIS A 104 5.73 -13.65 1.46
CA HIS A 104 6.69 -13.74 2.54
C HIS A 104 7.87 -12.80 2.35
N ASP A 105 8.48 -12.80 1.16
CA ASP A 105 9.72 -12.08 0.89
C ASP A 105 9.51 -10.56 0.76
N LEU A 106 8.43 -10.14 0.14
CA LEU A 106 8.18 -8.72 -0.14
C LEU A 106 7.21 -8.06 0.86
N CYS A 107 6.26 -8.79 1.45
CA CYS A 107 5.29 -8.21 2.37
C CYS A 107 5.68 -8.45 3.84
N LEU A 108 5.73 -9.71 4.29
CA LEU A 108 5.93 -10.02 5.71
C LEU A 108 7.32 -9.64 6.21
N SER A 109 8.36 -9.78 5.39
CA SER A 109 9.74 -9.48 5.79
C SER A 109 10.14 -8.03 5.57
N ALA A 110 9.42 -7.28 4.74
CA ALA A 110 9.87 -5.98 4.24
C ALA A 110 8.93 -4.81 4.56
N ALA A 111 7.68 -5.07 4.98
CA ALA A 111 6.64 -4.06 5.13
C ALA A 111 5.76 -4.28 6.37
N GLU A 112 4.95 -3.27 6.70
CA GLU A 112 3.82 -3.42 7.61
C GLU A 112 2.65 -4.03 6.82
N VAL A 113 1.97 -5.04 7.38
CA VAL A 113 0.84 -5.72 6.73
C VAL A 113 -0.40 -5.63 7.61
N ARG A 114 -1.50 -5.12 7.04
CA ARG A 114 -2.82 -5.07 7.67
C ARG A 114 -3.81 -5.90 6.85
N PHE A 115 -4.50 -6.83 7.47
CA PHE A 115 -5.53 -7.62 6.78
C PHE A 115 -6.85 -6.88 6.76
N VAL A 116 -7.49 -6.86 5.57
CA VAL A 116 -8.80 -6.23 5.40
C VAL A 116 -9.88 -7.16 5.93
N ARG A 117 -10.70 -6.66 6.86
CA ARG A 117 -11.84 -7.43 7.38
C ARG A 117 -12.98 -7.47 6.37
N GLY A 118 -13.53 -8.65 6.14
CA GLY A 118 -14.67 -8.83 5.25
C GLY A 118 -14.28 -8.91 3.77
N ARG A 119 -15.25 -8.60 2.92
CA ARG A 119 -15.12 -8.64 1.45
C ARG A 119 -15.61 -7.32 0.87
N PRO A 120 -14.76 -6.34 0.69
CA PRO A 120 -15.15 -5.06 0.09
C PRO A 120 -15.76 -5.25 -1.30
N LYS A 121 -16.77 -4.44 -1.61
CA LYS A 121 -17.34 -4.38 -2.95
C LYS A 121 -16.56 -3.36 -3.76
N PHE A 122 -16.09 -3.76 -4.93
CA PHE A 122 -15.36 -2.89 -5.83
C PHE A 122 -16.25 -2.45 -6.98
N GLY A 123 -16.27 -1.14 -7.27
CA GLY A 123 -17.15 -0.57 -8.28
C GLY A 123 -18.61 -0.94 -8.03
N ASP A 124 -19.33 -1.27 -9.11
CA ASP A 124 -20.75 -1.62 -9.09
C ASP A 124 -21.00 -3.13 -8.89
N ALA A 125 -20.04 -3.86 -8.33
CA ALA A 125 -20.19 -5.30 -8.11
C ALA A 125 -21.28 -5.61 -7.08
N ASP A 126 -22.20 -6.53 -7.40
CA ASP A 126 -23.28 -6.98 -6.49
C ASP A 126 -22.73 -7.67 -5.24
N HIS A 127 -21.59 -8.31 -5.37
CA HIS A 127 -20.95 -9.09 -4.30
C HIS A 127 -19.54 -8.58 -4.01
N GLY A 128 -19.11 -8.76 -2.75
CA GLY A 128 -17.74 -8.48 -2.36
C GLY A 128 -16.74 -9.37 -3.08
N LEU A 129 -15.53 -8.86 -3.28
CA LEU A 129 -14.45 -9.58 -3.95
C LEU A 129 -14.19 -10.94 -3.25
N PRO A 130 -14.19 -12.07 -3.97
CA PRO A 130 -14.05 -13.40 -3.37
C PRO A 130 -12.60 -13.74 -2.96
N LEU A 131 -11.75 -12.73 -2.81
CA LEU A 131 -10.36 -12.85 -2.40
C LEU A 131 -10.14 -12.11 -1.08
N PRO A 132 -9.39 -12.68 -0.12
CA PRO A 132 -8.90 -11.93 1.02
C PRO A 132 -7.93 -10.86 0.55
N LEU A 133 -8.01 -9.67 1.16
CA LEU A 133 -7.16 -8.53 0.83
C LEU A 133 -6.24 -8.19 2.00
N ALA A 134 -5.09 -7.63 1.66
CA ALA A 134 -4.17 -7.02 2.60
C ALA A 134 -3.77 -5.62 2.12
N VAL A 135 -3.61 -4.73 3.08
CA VAL A 135 -2.94 -3.44 2.90
C VAL A 135 -1.49 -3.65 3.32
N VAL A 136 -0.57 -3.41 2.38
CA VAL A 136 0.88 -3.54 2.59
C VAL A 136 1.50 -2.16 2.52
N ILE A 137 2.22 -1.75 3.57
CA ILE A 137 2.73 -0.40 3.73
C ILE A 137 4.25 -0.43 3.75
N TYR A 138 4.86 0.15 2.73
CA TYR A 138 6.28 0.40 2.67
C TYR A 138 6.57 1.82 3.14
N ARG A 139 7.29 1.95 4.25
CA ARG A 139 7.73 3.26 4.77
C ARG A 139 9.19 3.50 4.42
N PRO A 140 9.63 4.77 4.34
CA PRO A 140 11.04 5.10 4.21
C PRO A 140 11.84 4.42 5.32
N ARG A 141 12.85 3.67 4.94
CA ARG A 141 13.84 3.19 5.89
C ARG A 141 14.93 4.24 5.99
N TYR A 142 14.73 5.24 6.84
CA TYR A 142 15.83 6.15 7.21
C TYR A 142 16.92 5.30 7.84
N GLY A 143 18.08 5.25 7.16
CA GLY A 143 19.30 4.58 7.53
C GLY A 143 19.24 3.80 8.85
N THR A 144 19.01 2.51 8.80
CA THR A 144 19.68 1.64 9.73
C THR A 144 21.15 1.72 9.35
N ALA A 145 21.86 2.72 9.90
CA ALA A 145 23.28 2.53 10.16
C ALA A 145 23.37 1.11 10.73
N ALA A 146 24.18 0.26 10.09
CA ALA A 146 24.37 -1.11 10.51
C ALA A 146 24.41 -1.12 12.03
N MET A 147 23.43 -1.76 12.68
CA MET A 147 23.48 -1.99 14.11
C MET A 147 24.67 -2.93 14.33
N THR A 148 25.82 -2.32 14.56
CA THR A 148 26.92 -3.03 15.20
C THR A 148 26.40 -3.47 16.57
N PRO A 149 26.54 -4.74 16.95
CA PRO A 149 25.91 -5.29 18.16
C PRO A 149 26.50 -4.77 19.47
N ASN A 150 27.10 -3.58 19.54
CA ASN A 150 27.73 -3.05 20.76
C ASN A 150 27.86 -1.52 20.80
N ALA A 151 26.84 -0.74 20.38
CA ALA A 151 26.82 0.68 20.68
C ALA A 151 25.90 0.94 21.88
N LYS A 152 26.45 1.31 23.03
CA LYS A 152 25.70 1.84 24.17
C LYS A 152 24.91 3.07 23.70
N VAL A 153 23.59 3.00 23.83
CA VAL A 153 22.70 4.11 23.53
C VAL A 153 22.89 5.18 24.61
N THR A 154 23.58 6.25 24.28
CA THR A 154 23.56 7.51 25.03
C THR A 154 23.03 8.60 24.09
N GLY A 155 21.82 9.10 24.37
CA GLY A 155 21.24 10.26 23.71
C GLY A 155 20.03 9.93 22.81
N SER A 156 18.84 10.34 23.23
CA SER A 156 17.63 10.36 22.39
C SER A 156 17.80 11.36 21.26
N PRO A 157 17.64 10.98 19.99
CA PRO A 157 17.45 11.96 18.94
C PRO A 157 16.00 12.46 18.96
N ALA A 158 15.86 13.79 18.89
CA ALA A 158 14.56 14.44 18.72
C ALA A 158 13.84 13.92 17.48
N LEU A 159 12.58 13.55 17.64
CA LEU A 159 11.66 13.18 16.55
C LEU A 159 11.48 14.39 15.63
N SER A 160 12.14 14.39 14.48
CA SER A 160 11.82 15.30 13.38
C SER A 160 10.66 14.72 12.57
N ALA A 161 9.72 15.60 12.21
CA ALA A 161 8.44 15.30 11.61
C ALA A 161 8.50 14.32 10.44
N SER A 162 7.58 13.33 10.44
CA SER A 162 7.26 12.49 9.30
C SER A 162 6.85 13.31 8.09
N PRO A 163 7.29 12.97 6.87
CA PRO A 163 6.90 13.67 5.65
C PRO A 163 5.42 13.46 5.26
N CYS A 164 4.75 12.44 5.79
CA CYS A 164 3.30 12.31 5.75
C CYS A 164 2.78 12.70 7.15
N GLY A 165 2.46 14.00 7.34
CA GLY A 165 2.14 14.56 8.64
C GLY A 165 0.98 13.83 9.33
N LEU A 166 1.26 13.30 10.51
CA LEU A 166 0.20 12.95 11.46
C LEU A 166 -0.13 14.20 12.28
N PRO A 167 -1.39 14.64 12.39
CA PRO A 167 -1.79 15.61 13.39
C PRO A 167 -1.60 14.98 14.77
N GLY A 168 -0.98 15.73 15.68
CA GLY A 168 -0.72 15.30 17.05
C GLY A 168 -2.02 14.91 17.76
N TYR A 169 -2.02 13.75 18.38
CA TYR A 169 -3.04 13.33 19.34
C TYR A 169 -2.78 14.09 20.65
N GLU A 170 -3.53 15.15 20.91
CA GLU A 170 -3.58 15.76 22.23
C GLU A 170 -4.49 14.93 23.15
N SER A 171 -3.86 14.32 24.15
CA SER A 171 -4.57 13.69 25.27
C SER A 171 -5.17 14.80 26.14
N GLY A 172 -6.46 15.04 25.99
CA GLY A 172 -7.22 15.88 26.93
C GLY A 172 -7.51 15.12 28.20
N ASP A 173 -6.68 15.30 29.23
CA ASP A 173 -7.08 15.04 30.61
C ASP A 173 -8.17 16.02 30.99
N LYS A 174 -9.36 15.51 31.33
CA LYS A 174 -10.34 16.21 32.14
C LYS A 174 -10.64 15.39 33.38
N HIS A 175 -10.00 15.83 34.47
CA HIS A 175 -10.56 15.67 35.81
C HIS A 175 -11.77 16.59 35.95
N GLU A 176 -12.93 16.03 36.27
CA GLU A 176 -13.85 16.41 37.34
C GLU A 176 -15.06 15.47 37.27
#